data_0defb9391c14ef07cf816133cf7a8dab
#
_entry.id   0defb9391c14ef07cf816133cf7a8dab
#
_cell.length_a   1.000
_cell.length_b   1.000
_cell.length_c   1.000
_cell.angle_alpha   90.00
_cell.angle_beta   90.00
_cell.angle_gamma   90.00
#
_symmetry.space_group_name_H-M   'P 1'
#
loop_
_entity.id
_entity.type
_entity.pdbx_description
1 polymer ?
#
loop_
_entity_poly.entity_id
_entity_poly.type
_entity_poly.pdbx_seq_one_letter_code
_entity_poly.pdbx_strand_id
1 'polypeptide(L)'
;EVSQQGIEQTIACHVVGPFLMTSLLISQLEGGRVITVSSGGMYSVGLPQAGSTQSLQMPESKYNGTKQYAIAKRAQVTLNEMLAKRYPEIEFVAMHPGWADTPGVQQSIPLFRKFTSPILRTTSEGADTIVWLACIQPLPGGNGTFWSDREVRSAHKFSMTQRSDTHEARTALWEYVWELCKPFAG
;
A
#
# COMPACT_ATOMS: atom_id res chain seq x y z
N GLU A 1 17.25 -5.77 5.84
CA GLU A 1 18.23 -5.00 5.01
C GLU A 1 17.81 -3.53 4.98
N VAL A 2 18.80 -2.65 4.78
CA VAL A 2 18.63 -1.20 4.69
C VAL A 2 19.13 -0.74 3.33
N SER A 3 18.41 0.18 2.69
CA SER A 3 18.81 0.76 1.41
C SER A 3 20.06 1.63 1.56
N GLN A 4 20.68 2.04 0.44
CA GLN A 4 21.82 2.98 0.44
C GLN A 4 21.46 4.34 1.10
N GLN A 5 20.18 4.69 1.17
CA GLN A 5 19.67 5.91 1.79
C GLN A 5 19.35 5.75 3.28
N GLY A 6 19.68 4.62 3.88
CA GLY A 6 19.41 4.35 5.30
C GLY A 6 17.96 4.00 5.63
N ILE A 7 17.13 3.69 4.63
CA ILE A 7 15.71 3.34 4.79
C ILE A 7 15.57 1.82 4.77
N GLU A 8 14.75 1.25 5.67
CA GLU A 8 14.42 -0.17 5.65
C GLU A 8 13.88 -0.57 4.27
N GLN A 9 14.41 -1.67 3.72
CA GLN A 9 14.23 -2.02 2.30
C GLN A 9 12.75 -2.17 1.89
N THR A 10 11.91 -2.75 2.74
CA THR A 10 10.48 -2.93 2.46
C THR A 10 9.76 -1.57 2.40
N ILE A 11 10.09 -0.66 3.32
CA ILE A 11 9.54 0.69 3.34
C ILE A 11 10.06 1.50 2.15
N ALA A 12 11.35 1.39 1.84
CA ALA A 12 11.93 2.06 0.67
C ALA A 12 11.20 1.67 -0.62
N CYS A 13 11.05 0.36 -0.86
CA CYS A 13 10.45 -0.16 -2.10
C CYS A 13 8.94 0.01 -2.19
N HIS A 14 8.21 -0.15 -1.08
CA HIS A 14 6.76 -0.18 -1.11
C HIS A 14 6.08 1.14 -0.72
N VAL A 15 6.78 2.02 -0.01
CA VAL A 15 6.18 3.27 0.48
C VAL A 15 6.90 4.48 -0.11
N VAL A 16 8.17 4.66 0.22
CA VAL A 16 8.91 5.89 -0.13
C VAL A 16 9.10 6.05 -1.63
N GLY A 17 9.55 5.01 -2.32
CA GLY A 17 9.76 5.04 -3.77
C GLY A 17 8.50 5.34 -4.56
N PRO A 18 7.40 4.59 -4.37
CA PRO A 18 6.11 4.88 -5.03
C PRO A 18 5.55 6.27 -4.69
N PHE A 19 5.64 6.71 -3.44
CA PHE A 19 5.19 8.03 -3.03
C PHE A 19 6.00 9.15 -3.68
N LEU A 20 7.33 9.04 -3.69
CA LEU A 20 8.22 9.99 -4.35
C LEU A 20 7.96 10.04 -5.85
N MET A 21 7.89 8.88 -6.52
CA MET A 21 7.61 8.80 -7.95
C MET A 21 6.26 9.48 -8.29
N THR A 22 5.22 9.19 -7.54
CA THR A 22 3.92 9.83 -7.71
C THR A 22 4.00 11.34 -7.51
N SER A 23 4.69 11.80 -6.46
CA SER A 23 4.86 13.23 -6.18
C SER A 23 5.60 13.99 -7.28
N LEU A 24 6.63 13.37 -7.86
CA LEU A 24 7.38 13.97 -8.98
C LEU A 24 6.59 14.03 -10.29
N LEU A 25 5.61 13.14 -10.45
CA LEU A 25 4.78 13.04 -11.67
C LEU A 25 3.42 13.74 -11.54
N ILE A 26 3.11 14.39 -10.42
CA ILE A 26 1.78 14.95 -10.15
C ILE A 26 1.25 15.81 -11.30
N SER A 27 2.07 16.69 -11.84
CA SER A 27 1.65 17.59 -12.94
C SER A 27 1.35 16.84 -14.26
N GLN A 28 1.89 15.65 -14.44
CA GLN A 28 1.65 14.81 -15.63
C GLN A 28 0.48 13.84 -15.45
N LEU A 29 -0.03 13.70 -14.22
CA LEU A 29 -1.09 12.76 -13.87
C LEU A 29 -2.50 13.40 -13.88
N GLU A 30 -2.62 14.68 -14.14
CA GLU A 30 -3.92 15.37 -14.21
C GLU A 30 -4.87 14.68 -15.19
N GLY A 31 -6.09 14.39 -14.75
CA GLY A 31 -7.08 13.62 -15.51
C GLY A 31 -6.76 12.12 -15.66
N GLY A 32 -5.65 11.67 -15.10
CA GLY A 32 -5.23 10.25 -15.11
C GLY A 32 -5.60 9.49 -13.85
N ARG A 33 -5.10 8.26 -13.77
CA ARG A 33 -5.36 7.36 -12.65
C ARG A 33 -4.07 6.71 -12.12
N VAL A 34 -3.90 6.72 -10.80
CA VAL A 34 -2.86 6.00 -10.08
C VAL A 34 -3.47 4.80 -9.38
N ILE A 35 -2.98 3.59 -9.69
CA ILE A 35 -3.46 2.35 -9.10
C ILE A 35 -2.39 1.79 -8.18
N THR A 36 -2.63 1.82 -6.88
CA THR A 36 -1.72 1.29 -5.86
C THR A 36 -2.04 -0.17 -5.57
N VAL A 37 -1.11 -1.06 -5.90
CA VAL A 37 -1.25 -2.49 -5.59
C VAL A 37 -0.81 -2.77 -4.16
N SER A 38 -1.77 -2.91 -3.27
CA SER A 38 -1.57 -3.29 -1.88
C SER A 38 -1.66 -4.81 -1.69
N SER A 39 -1.96 -5.27 -0.48
CA SER A 39 -2.10 -6.69 -0.12
C SER A 39 -3.14 -6.86 0.97
N GLY A 40 -3.80 -8.02 1.00
CA GLY A 40 -4.68 -8.42 2.11
C GLY A 40 -3.97 -8.46 3.47
N GLY A 41 -2.64 -8.58 3.49
CA GLY A 41 -1.83 -8.49 4.71
C GLY A 41 -2.03 -7.18 5.49
N MET A 42 -2.41 -6.10 4.83
CA MET A 42 -2.70 -4.81 5.48
C MET A 42 -3.79 -4.88 6.55
N TYR A 43 -4.70 -5.85 6.45
CA TYR A 43 -5.77 -6.03 7.43
C TYR A 43 -5.30 -6.53 8.80
N SER A 44 -4.10 -7.12 8.86
CA SER A 44 -3.53 -7.68 10.10
C SER A 44 -2.85 -6.64 10.99
N VAL A 45 -2.67 -5.41 10.52
CA VAL A 45 -1.96 -4.35 11.26
C VAL A 45 -2.72 -3.02 11.20
N GLY A 46 -2.62 -2.24 12.27
CA GLY A 46 -3.08 -0.86 12.30
C GLY A 46 -2.03 0.10 11.73
N LEU A 47 -2.39 1.38 11.62
CA LEU A 47 -1.42 2.43 11.38
C LEU A 47 -0.49 2.60 12.59
N PRO A 48 0.78 2.94 12.37
CA PRO A 48 1.66 3.37 13.44
C PRO A 48 1.04 4.54 14.22
N GLN A 49 1.23 4.55 15.54
CA GLN A 49 0.69 5.63 16.38
C GLN A 49 1.43 6.95 16.12
N ALA A 50 0.70 8.05 16.22
CA ALA A 50 1.27 9.38 16.09
C ALA A 50 2.43 9.62 17.07
N GLY A 51 3.47 10.28 16.59
CA GLY A 51 4.68 10.56 17.39
C GLY A 51 5.72 9.44 17.42
N SER A 52 5.44 8.28 16.82
CA SER A 52 6.37 7.15 16.71
C SER A 52 6.82 6.93 15.26
N THR A 53 7.72 7.79 14.77
CA THR A 53 8.33 7.65 13.43
C THR A 53 9.06 6.32 13.27
N GLN A 54 9.62 5.79 14.36
CA GLN A 54 10.28 4.48 14.37
C GLN A 54 9.33 3.31 14.19
N SER A 55 8.01 3.49 14.34
CA SER A 55 7.05 2.39 14.21
C SER A 55 6.73 2.03 12.75
N LEU A 56 6.99 2.90 11.77
CA LEU A 56 6.86 2.55 10.35
C LEU A 56 7.99 1.61 9.92
N GLN A 57 9.20 1.84 10.42
CA GLN A 57 10.35 0.95 10.20
C GLN A 57 10.61 0.15 11.47
N MET A 58 10.48 -1.16 11.40
CA MET A 58 10.76 -2.02 12.55
C MET A 58 12.26 -2.00 12.87
N PRO A 59 12.64 -1.88 14.16
CA PRO A 59 14.04 -1.98 14.55
C PRO A 59 14.58 -3.39 14.27
N GLU A 60 15.85 -3.49 13.91
CA GLU A 60 16.50 -4.75 13.53
C GLU A 60 16.32 -5.84 14.59
N SER A 61 16.44 -5.48 15.88
CA SER A 61 16.29 -6.40 17.01
C SER A 61 14.90 -7.05 17.16
N LYS A 62 13.87 -6.48 16.51
CA LYS A 62 12.48 -6.96 16.53
C LYS A 62 11.94 -7.19 15.12
N TYR A 63 12.82 -7.27 14.13
CA TYR A 63 12.42 -7.34 12.73
C TYR A 63 11.63 -8.62 12.42
N ASN A 64 10.49 -8.43 11.79
CA ASN A 64 9.67 -9.48 11.22
C ASN A 64 9.21 -9.04 9.83
N GLY A 65 9.74 -9.66 8.79
CA GLY A 65 9.50 -9.27 7.41
C GLY A 65 8.02 -9.30 7.00
N THR A 66 7.26 -10.30 7.47
CA THR A 66 5.81 -10.39 7.19
C THR A 66 5.06 -9.22 7.82
N LYS A 67 5.39 -8.87 9.06
CA LYS A 67 4.78 -7.72 9.75
C LYS A 67 5.20 -6.40 9.10
N GLN A 68 6.50 -6.25 8.76
CA GLN A 68 7.01 -5.06 8.07
C GLN A 68 6.31 -4.85 6.72
N TYR A 69 6.14 -5.94 5.96
CA TYR A 69 5.39 -5.91 4.71
C TYR A 69 3.92 -5.49 4.92
N ALA A 70 3.25 -6.05 5.92
CA ALA A 70 1.86 -5.68 6.25
C ALA A 70 1.74 -4.19 6.62
N ILE A 71 2.69 -3.64 7.40
CA ILE A 71 2.76 -2.22 7.74
C ILE A 71 2.93 -1.36 6.47
N ALA A 72 3.85 -1.74 5.58
CA ALA A 72 4.06 -1.04 4.32
C ALA A 72 2.78 -1.01 3.47
N LYS A 73 2.09 -2.16 3.35
CA LYS A 73 0.85 -2.29 2.57
C LYS A 73 -0.32 -1.51 3.19
N ARG A 74 -0.39 -1.39 4.52
CA ARG A 74 -1.34 -0.51 5.21
C ARG A 74 -1.03 0.96 4.93
N ALA A 75 0.23 1.37 5.05
CA ALA A 75 0.67 2.73 4.76
C ALA A 75 0.34 3.16 3.31
N GLN A 76 0.54 2.27 2.33
CA GLN A 76 0.19 2.54 0.92
C GLN A 76 -1.28 2.91 0.75
N VAL A 77 -2.21 2.16 1.36
CA VAL A 77 -3.65 2.43 1.24
C VAL A 77 -4.02 3.76 1.87
N THR A 78 -3.48 4.04 3.06
CA THR A 78 -3.73 5.32 3.74
C THR A 78 -3.18 6.52 2.95
N LEU A 79 -1.95 6.42 2.44
CA LEU A 79 -1.35 7.47 1.60
C LEU A 79 -2.14 7.68 0.30
N ASN A 80 -2.64 6.60 -0.31
CA ASN A 80 -3.49 6.67 -1.49
C ASN A 80 -4.78 7.48 -1.23
N GLU A 81 -5.47 7.23 -0.10
CA GLU A 81 -6.64 8.00 0.31
C GLU A 81 -6.31 9.47 0.60
N MET A 82 -5.12 9.75 1.15
CA MET A 82 -4.67 11.12 1.41
C MET A 82 -4.32 11.86 0.12
N LEU A 83 -3.66 11.20 -0.83
CA LEU A 83 -3.37 11.73 -2.15
C LEU A 83 -4.67 12.05 -2.92
N ALA A 84 -5.66 11.17 -2.88
CA ALA A 84 -6.97 11.37 -3.50
C ALA A 84 -7.68 12.64 -2.99
N LYS A 85 -7.54 12.94 -1.70
CA LYS A 85 -8.10 14.18 -1.11
C LYS A 85 -7.31 15.42 -1.47
N ARG A 86 -5.99 15.28 -1.61
CA ARG A 86 -5.09 16.41 -1.89
C ARG A 86 -5.11 16.82 -3.36
N TYR A 87 -5.32 15.87 -4.26
CA TYR A 87 -5.29 16.04 -5.71
C TYR A 87 -6.57 15.46 -6.34
N PRO A 88 -7.71 16.14 -6.17
CA PRO A 88 -9.01 15.61 -6.62
C PRO A 88 -9.12 15.49 -8.15
N GLU A 89 -8.24 16.16 -8.91
CA GLU A 89 -8.11 16.08 -10.36
C GLU A 89 -7.46 14.78 -10.86
N ILE A 90 -6.88 13.97 -9.96
CA ILE A 90 -6.25 12.69 -10.26
C ILE A 90 -7.04 11.59 -9.55
N GLU A 91 -7.37 10.52 -10.23
CA GLU A 91 -8.01 9.36 -9.62
C GLU A 91 -6.96 8.47 -8.92
N PHE A 92 -7.01 8.39 -7.60
CA PHE A 92 -6.19 7.49 -6.81
C PHE A 92 -7.02 6.33 -6.31
N VAL A 93 -6.65 5.12 -6.66
CA VAL A 93 -7.29 3.91 -6.17
C VAL A 93 -6.25 2.93 -5.63
N ALA A 94 -6.60 2.19 -4.61
CA ALA A 94 -5.78 1.10 -4.12
C ALA A 94 -6.53 -0.22 -4.29
N MET A 95 -5.81 -1.31 -4.45
CA MET A 95 -6.42 -2.63 -4.57
C MET A 95 -5.54 -3.73 -3.97
N HIS A 96 -6.12 -4.90 -3.73
CA HIS A 96 -5.33 -6.12 -3.51
C HIS A 96 -5.78 -7.24 -4.47
N PRO A 97 -4.82 -8.01 -5.02
CA PRO A 97 -5.09 -9.03 -6.04
C PRO A 97 -5.65 -10.34 -5.47
N GLY A 98 -5.87 -10.43 -4.16
CA GLY A 98 -6.05 -11.71 -3.48
C GLY A 98 -4.72 -12.43 -3.29
N TRP A 99 -4.78 -13.73 -3.08
CA TRP A 99 -3.59 -14.58 -2.94
C TRP A 99 -3.30 -15.27 -4.27
N ALA A 100 -2.43 -14.66 -5.07
CA ALA A 100 -2.01 -15.21 -6.34
C ALA A 100 -0.72 -16.03 -6.19
N ASP A 101 -0.64 -17.16 -6.87
CA ASP A 101 0.56 -18.01 -6.90
C ASP A 101 1.64 -17.38 -7.78
N THR A 102 2.40 -16.48 -7.18
CA THR A 102 3.49 -15.78 -7.86
C THR A 102 4.85 -16.33 -7.41
N PRO A 103 5.91 -16.14 -8.21
CA PRO A 103 7.27 -16.53 -7.80
C PRO A 103 7.68 -15.96 -6.43
N GLY A 104 7.24 -14.74 -6.10
CA GLY A 104 7.49 -14.14 -4.80
C GLY A 104 6.82 -14.89 -3.64
N VAL A 105 5.57 -15.32 -3.80
CA VAL A 105 4.86 -16.15 -2.80
C VAL A 105 5.53 -17.51 -2.65
N GLN A 106 5.94 -18.13 -3.77
CA GLN A 106 6.62 -19.43 -3.78
C GLN A 106 7.92 -19.41 -3.02
N GLN A 107 8.70 -18.33 -3.15
CA GLN A 107 10.02 -18.20 -2.51
C GLN A 107 9.92 -17.69 -1.06
N SER A 108 9.05 -16.74 -0.77
CA SER A 108 9.01 -16.06 0.52
C SER A 108 8.22 -16.83 1.59
N ILE A 109 7.19 -17.59 1.22
CA ILE A 109 6.30 -18.30 2.15
C ILE A 109 5.91 -19.71 1.66
N PRO A 110 6.90 -20.61 1.47
CA PRO A 110 6.66 -21.93 0.86
C PRO A 110 5.70 -22.82 1.66
N LEU A 111 5.73 -22.75 2.99
CA LEU A 111 4.79 -23.50 3.84
C LEU A 111 3.35 -22.99 3.69
N PHE A 112 3.15 -21.68 3.64
CA PHE A 112 1.85 -21.10 3.39
C PHE A 112 1.31 -21.57 2.04
N ARG A 113 2.12 -21.52 0.98
CA ARG A 113 1.77 -22.02 -0.34
C ARG A 113 1.33 -23.48 -0.31
N LYS A 114 2.04 -24.34 0.40
CA LYS A 114 1.73 -25.79 0.50
C LYS A 114 0.31 -26.03 1.03
N PHE A 115 -0.13 -25.24 2.01
CA PHE A 115 -1.45 -25.38 2.62
C PHE A 115 -2.57 -24.65 1.86
N THR A 116 -2.23 -23.58 1.14
CA THR A 116 -3.21 -22.73 0.45
C THR A 116 -3.25 -22.95 -1.06
N SER A 117 -2.39 -23.79 -1.62
CA SER A 117 -2.32 -24.07 -3.06
C SER A 117 -3.67 -24.27 -3.76
N PRO A 118 -4.67 -24.99 -3.18
CA PRO A 118 -5.96 -25.20 -3.83
C PRO A 118 -6.83 -23.93 -3.94
N ILE A 119 -6.51 -22.88 -3.17
CA ILE A 119 -7.28 -21.63 -3.11
C ILE A 119 -6.47 -20.42 -3.61
N LEU A 120 -5.23 -20.65 -4.06
CA LEU A 120 -4.44 -19.60 -4.68
C LEU A 120 -4.96 -19.30 -6.08
N ARG A 121 -5.03 -18.02 -6.40
CA ARG A 121 -5.37 -17.52 -7.74
C ARG A 121 -4.20 -17.71 -8.69
N THR A 122 -4.51 -17.87 -9.95
CA THR A 122 -3.53 -17.72 -11.03
C THR A 122 -3.04 -16.26 -11.08
N THR A 123 -1.91 -16.03 -11.73
CA THR A 123 -1.42 -14.67 -11.98
C THR A 123 -2.39 -13.82 -12.78
N SER A 124 -3.10 -14.43 -13.72
CA SER A 124 -4.14 -13.78 -14.53
C SER A 124 -5.33 -13.31 -13.69
N GLU A 125 -5.83 -14.18 -12.80
CA GLU A 125 -6.90 -13.82 -11.86
C GLU A 125 -6.46 -12.74 -10.86
N GLY A 126 -5.18 -12.76 -10.42
CA GLY A 126 -4.61 -11.72 -9.59
C GLY A 126 -4.49 -10.36 -10.30
N ALA A 127 -4.24 -10.37 -11.60
CA ALA A 127 -4.14 -9.17 -12.43
C ALA A 127 -5.50 -8.58 -12.85
N ASP A 128 -6.58 -9.35 -12.75
CA ASP A 128 -7.89 -8.99 -13.30
C ASP A 128 -8.39 -7.62 -12.81
N THR A 129 -8.41 -7.38 -11.51
CA THR A 129 -8.88 -6.10 -10.95
C THR A 129 -7.97 -4.93 -11.34
N ILE A 130 -6.65 -5.12 -11.45
CA ILE A 130 -5.70 -4.07 -11.87
C ILE A 130 -6.01 -3.64 -13.30
N VAL A 131 -6.14 -4.61 -14.21
CA VAL A 131 -6.43 -4.37 -15.63
C VAL A 131 -7.79 -3.70 -15.78
N TRP A 132 -8.80 -4.19 -15.07
CA TRP A 132 -10.13 -3.60 -15.09
C TRP A 132 -10.12 -2.16 -14.58
N LEU A 133 -9.44 -1.87 -13.46
CA LEU A 133 -9.30 -0.50 -12.94
C LEU A 133 -8.54 0.42 -13.91
N ALA A 134 -7.59 -0.11 -14.68
CA ALA A 134 -6.87 0.68 -15.66
C ALA A 134 -7.75 1.08 -16.87
N CYS A 135 -8.78 0.29 -17.18
CA CYS A 135 -9.59 0.47 -18.39
C CYS A 135 -10.97 1.09 -18.12
N ILE A 136 -11.55 0.91 -16.92
CA ILE A 136 -12.93 1.35 -16.63
C ILE A 136 -13.06 2.85 -16.61
N GLN A 137 -14.08 3.38 -17.30
CA GLN A 137 -14.46 4.80 -17.31
C GLN A 137 -15.98 4.92 -17.33
N PRO A 138 -16.60 5.74 -16.48
CA PRO A 138 -16.02 6.43 -15.32
C PRO A 138 -15.63 5.44 -14.20
N LEU A 139 -14.81 5.87 -13.25
CA LEU A 139 -14.47 5.08 -12.07
C LEU A 139 -15.72 4.94 -11.17
N PRO A 140 -16.31 3.74 -11.01
CA PRO A 140 -17.40 3.55 -10.07
C PRO A 140 -16.89 3.64 -8.63
N GLY A 141 -17.68 4.18 -7.70
CA GLY A 141 -17.31 4.26 -6.29
C GLY A 141 -16.46 5.46 -5.88
N GLY A 142 -15.92 6.24 -6.84
CA GLY A 142 -15.22 7.50 -6.57
C GLY A 142 -13.73 7.36 -6.24
N ASN A 143 -13.11 8.52 -6.03
CA ASN A 143 -11.69 8.65 -5.76
C ASN A 143 -11.32 8.20 -4.33
N GLY A 144 -10.11 7.68 -4.13
CA GLY A 144 -9.61 7.23 -2.83
C GLY A 144 -10.11 5.84 -2.39
N THR A 145 -10.79 5.10 -3.26
CA THR A 145 -11.40 3.82 -2.91
C THR A 145 -10.43 2.65 -2.93
N PHE A 146 -10.76 1.61 -2.16
CA PHE A 146 -10.01 0.36 -2.08
C PHE A 146 -10.80 -0.78 -2.74
N TRP A 147 -10.13 -1.59 -3.56
CA TRP A 147 -10.76 -2.56 -4.46
C TRP A 147 -10.24 -3.98 -4.28
N SER A 148 -11.12 -4.95 -4.48
CA SER A 148 -10.79 -6.36 -4.70
C SER A 148 -11.94 -7.01 -5.48
N ASP A 149 -11.60 -7.83 -6.47
CA ASP A 149 -12.58 -8.54 -7.31
C ASP A 149 -13.58 -7.58 -8.00
N ARG A 150 -13.06 -6.46 -8.53
CA ARG A 150 -13.82 -5.40 -9.19
C ARG A 150 -14.91 -4.76 -8.32
N GLU A 151 -14.82 -4.91 -7.01
CA GLU A 151 -15.75 -4.33 -6.05
C GLU A 151 -15.03 -3.41 -5.06
N VAL A 152 -15.69 -2.32 -4.68
CA VAL A 152 -15.22 -1.46 -3.59
C VAL A 152 -15.30 -2.25 -2.29
N ARG A 153 -14.20 -2.27 -1.57
CA ARG A 153 -14.08 -2.95 -0.28
C ARG A 153 -13.68 -1.96 0.81
N SER A 154 -14.08 -2.27 2.03
CA SER A 154 -13.58 -1.51 3.18
C SER A 154 -12.07 -1.69 3.32
N ALA A 155 -11.35 -0.60 3.53
CA ALA A 155 -9.93 -0.64 3.93
C ALA A 155 -9.74 -1.20 5.35
N HIS A 156 -10.82 -1.38 6.12
CA HIS A 156 -10.81 -1.87 7.49
C HIS A 156 -11.74 -3.08 7.64
N LYS A 157 -11.16 -4.26 7.90
CA LYS A 157 -11.92 -5.48 8.25
C LYS A 157 -12.05 -5.69 9.76
N PHE A 158 -11.12 -5.16 10.53
CA PHE A 158 -11.07 -5.31 11.99
C PHE A 158 -11.12 -3.96 12.69
N SER A 159 -11.82 -3.89 13.81
CA SER A 159 -11.94 -2.66 14.61
C SER A 159 -10.59 -2.08 15.07
N MET A 160 -9.58 -2.93 15.24
CA MET A 160 -8.21 -2.50 15.56
C MET A 160 -7.63 -1.61 14.45
N THR A 161 -7.79 -1.98 13.19
CA THR A 161 -7.26 -1.19 12.07
C THR A 161 -7.99 0.14 11.92
N GLN A 162 -9.30 0.14 12.16
CA GLN A 162 -10.10 1.36 12.14
C GLN A 162 -9.77 2.33 13.28
N ARG A 163 -9.61 1.80 14.51
CA ARG A 163 -9.25 2.62 15.67
C ARG A 163 -7.85 3.23 15.59
N SER A 164 -6.93 2.58 14.89
CA SER A 164 -5.57 3.10 14.70
C SER A 164 -5.49 4.16 13.58
N ASP A 165 -6.50 4.27 12.75
CA ASP A 165 -6.53 5.16 11.58
C ASP A 165 -7.12 6.52 11.97
N THR A 166 -6.40 7.25 12.84
CA THR A 166 -6.77 8.59 13.31
C THR A 166 -6.17 9.66 12.41
N HIS A 167 -6.71 10.88 12.51
CA HIS A 167 -6.18 12.03 11.78
C HIS A 167 -4.69 12.26 12.11
N GLU A 168 -4.33 12.16 13.38
CA GLU A 168 -2.97 12.34 13.87
C GLU A 168 -2.02 11.27 13.31
N ALA A 169 -2.47 10.00 13.28
CA ALA A 169 -1.68 8.91 12.71
C ALA A 169 -1.46 9.09 11.20
N ARG A 170 -2.48 9.54 10.47
CA ARG A 170 -2.39 9.87 9.03
C ARG A 170 -1.42 11.03 8.79
N THR A 171 -1.54 12.11 9.54
CA THR A 171 -0.64 13.26 9.45
C THR A 171 0.80 12.87 9.73
N ALA A 172 1.05 12.14 10.82
CA ALA A 172 2.38 11.66 11.17
C ALA A 172 2.97 10.74 10.09
N LEU A 173 2.15 9.86 9.49
CA LEU A 173 2.58 9.01 8.37
C LEU A 173 3.00 9.85 7.16
N TRP A 174 2.18 10.83 6.78
CA TRP A 174 2.47 11.71 5.65
C TRP A 174 3.76 12.49 5.86
N GLU A 175 3.90 13.15 7.00
CA GLU A 175 5.08 13.95 7.34
C GLU A 175 6.35 13.09 7.34
N TYR A 176 6.28 11.91 7.95
CA TYR A 176 7.41 10.99 7.98
C TYR A 176 7.86 10.55 6.59
N VAL A 177 6.91 10.14 5.74
CA VAL A 177 7.25 9.70 4.37
C VAL A 177 7.75 10.87 3.53
N TRP A 178 7.15 12.05 3.71
CA TRP A 178 7.61 13.27 3.03
C TRP A 178 9.04 13.63 3.41
N GLU A 179 9.38 13.59 4.71
CA GLU A 179 10.76 13.85 5.17
C GLU A 179 11.78 12.89 4.53
N LEU A 180 11.42 11.61 4.38
CA LEU A 180 12.28 10.64 3.69
C LEU A 180 12.41 10.92 2.18
N CYS A 181 11.44 11.58 1.56
CA CYS A 181 11.45 11.94 0.15
C CYS A 181 12.18 13.25 -0.16
N LYS A 182 12.19 14.20 0.79
CA LYS A 182 12.75 15.56 0.60
C LYS A 182 14.14 15.59 -0.06
N PRO A 183 15.11 14.74 0.30
CA PRO A 183 16.43 14.78 -0.32
C PRO A 183 16.43 14.50 -1.82
N PHE A 184 15.34 13.96 -2.35
CA PHE A 184 15.20 13.48 -3.72
C PHE A 184 14.10 14.21 -4.51
N ALA A 185 13.37 15.12 -3.88
CA ALA A 185 12.22 15.80 -4.48
C ALA A 185 12.60 17.00 -5.37
N GLY A 186 13.89 17.34 -5.50
CA GLY A 186 14.41 18.40 -6.38
C GLY A 186 14.17 19.80 -5.84
#